data_2c822b6ef1d94b777f321acd61f7a5eb
#
_entry.id   2c822b6ef1d94b777f321acd61f7a5eb
#
_cell.length_a   1.000
_cell.length_b   1.000
_cell.length_c   1.000
_cell.angle_alpha   90.00
_cell.angle_beta   90.00
_cell.angle_gamma   90.00
#
_symmetry.space_group_name_H-M   'P 1'
#
loop_
_entity.id
_entity.type
_entity.pdbx_description
1 polymer ?
#
loop_
_entity_poly.entity_id
_entity_poly.type
_entity_poly.pdbx_seq_one_letter_code
_entity_poly.pdbx_strand_id
1 'polypeptide(L)'
;MSKVQVHVGESLEKVGARVVDVWHRMERGEQVNEKQIRFADWETMVRVLSPKRLELLRHVHQHPPKNIRALAEALGRDYRRVHEDVEALEAAGLLERDKEGLRAEYDAFGAQVRVAL
;
A
#
# COMPACT_ATOMS: atom_id res chain seq x y z
N MET A 1 2.45 14.66 4.78
CA MET A 1 1.59 13.52 4.42
C MET A 1 2.38 12.49 3.62
N SER A 2 2.23 11.23 4.01
CA SER A 2 2.84 10.13 3.27
C SER A 2 1.94 9.73 2.11
N LYS A 3 2.56 9.33 1.01
CA LYS A 3 1.83 9.00 -0.21
C LYS A 3 2.34 7.69 -0.79
N VAL A 4 1.42 6.85 -1.25
CA VAL A 4 1.72 5.64 -2.00
C VAL A 4 1.30 5.83 -3.45
N GLN A 5 2.18 5.48 -4.37
CA GLN A 5 1.85 5.42 -5.78
C GLN A 5 1.83 3.96 -6.23
N VAL A 6 0.77 3.59 -6.92
CA VAL A 6 0.58 2.24 -7.44
C VAL A 6 0.71 2.27 -8.96
N HIS A 7 1.54 1.38 -9.50
CA HIS A 7 1.81 1.30 -10.91
C HIS A 7 1.44 -0.08 -11.45
N VAL A 8 0.85 -0.11 -12.63
CA VAL A 8 0.40 -1.34 -13.25
C VAL A 8 1.01 -1.46 -14.64
N GLY A 9 1.65 -2.60 -14.92
CA GLY A 9 2.17 -2.90 -16.25
C GLY A 9 3.31 -2.04 -16.74
N GLU A 10 4.08 -1.42 -15.84
CA GLU A 10 5.20 -0.60 -16.25
C GLU A 10 6.46 -1.40 -16.60
N SER A 11 7.26 -0.88 -17.52
CA SER A 11 8.54 -1.47 -17.88
C SER A 11 9.58 -1.22 -16.79
N LEU A 12 10.61 -2.07 -16.75
CA LEU A 12 11.75 -1.89 -15.85
C LEU A 12 12.47 -0.57 -16.08
N GLU A 13 12.53 -0.12 -17.32
CA GLU A 13 13.16 1.15 -17.69
C GLU A 13 12.49 2.32 -16.97
N LYS A 14 11.17 2.34 -16.93
CA LYS A 14 10.42 3.40 -16.23
C LYS A 14 10.58 3.33 -14.73
N VAL A 15 10.68 2.13 -14.18
CA VAL A 15 10.97 1.94 -12.75
C VAL A 15 12.33 2.53 -12.43
N GLY A 16 13.33 2.24 -13.27
CA GLY A 16 14.68 2.80 -13.11
C GLY A 16 14.69 4.32 -13.15
N ALA A 17 13.95 4.92 -14.08
CA ALA A 17 13.85 6.37 -14.19
C ALA A 17 13.27 7.00 -12.91
N ARG A 18 12.26 6.38 -12.32
CA ARG A 18 11.68 6.86 -11.04
C ARG A 18 12.67 6.76 -9.89
N VAL A 19 13.45 5.69 -9.84
CA VAL A 19 14.47 5.52 -8.79
C VAL A 19 15.51 6.62 -8.91
N VAL A 20 15.96 6.94 -10.13
CA VAL A 20 16.92 8.02 -10.36
C VAL A 20 16.34 9.37 -9.96
N ASP A 21 15.07 9.62 -10.28
CA ASP A 21 14.41 10.88 -9.91
C ASP A 21 14.35 11.05 -8.38
N VAL A 22 13.97 9.99 -7.66
CA VAL A 22 13.93 10.02 -6.19
C VAL A 22 15.33 10.30 -5.63
N TRP A 23 16.35 9.64 -6.19
CA TRP A 23 17.72 9.86 -5.78
C TRP A 23 18.14 11.32 -5.93
N HIS A 24 17.88 11.92 -7.11
CA HIS A 24 18.20 13.32 -7.36
C HIS A 24 17.47 14.27 -6.40
N ARG A 25 16.22 13.98 -6.09
CA ARG A 25 15.45 14.78 -5.14
C ARG A 25 16.04 14.71 -3.74
N MET A 26 16.50 13.54 -3.32
CA MET A 26 17.17 13.38 -2.03
C MET A 26 18.48 14.13 -1.97
N GLU A 27 19.25 14.12 -3.06
CA GLU A 27 20.52 14.86 -3.14
C GLU A 27 20.31 16.37 -2.99
N ARG A 28 19.17 16.89 -3.44
CA ARG A 28 18.81 18.30 -3.29
C ARG A 28 18.26 18.64 -1.90
N GLY A 29 18.24 17.68 -0.99
CA GLY A 29 17.75 17.89 0.38
C GLY A 29 16.24 17.84 0.50
N GLU A 30 15.53 17.41 -0.51
CA GLU A 30 14.09 17.25 -0.45
C GLU A 30 13.71 16.01 0.35
N GLN A 31 12.65 16.13 1.15
CA GLN A 31 12.08 14.97 1.83
C GLN A 31 11.22 14.21 0.85
N VAL A 32 11.54 12.92 0.67
CA VAL A 32 10.80 12.04 -0.22
C VAL A 32 10.02 11.04 0.62
N ASN A 33 8.70 11.25 0.75
CA ASN A 33 7.80 10.38 1.51
C ASN A 33 6.89 9.58 0.58
N GLU A 34 7.42 9.23 -0.59
CA GLU A 34 6.66 8.46 -1.57
C GLU A 34 7.10 7.01 -1.56
N LYS A 35 6.14 6.12 -1.61
CA LYS A 35 6.37 4.70 -1.81
C LYS A 35 5.75 4.28 -3.13
N GLN A 36 6.51 3.49 -3.90
CA GLN A 36 6.08 3.00 -5.20
C GLN A 36 5.74 1.51 -5.09
N ILE A 37 4.55 1.14 -5.51
CA ILE A 37 4.12 -0.25 -5.53
C ILE A 37 3.70 -0.61 -6.95
N ARG A 38 4.20 -1.75 -7.44
CA ARG A 38 3.91 -2.24 -8.79
C ARG A 38 3.10 -3.50 -8.75
N PHE A 39 2.13 -3.56 -9.66
CA PHE A 39 1.41 -4.79 -9.96
C PHE A 39 1.70 -5.19 -11.41
N ALA A 40 1.82 -6.50 -11.62
CA ALA A 40 2.12 -7.03 -12.96
C ALA A 40 1.04 -6.66 -13.98
N ASP A 41 -0.22 -6.66 -13.55
CA ASP A 41 -1.33 -6.33 -14.40
C ASP A 41 -2.49 -5.74 -13.58
N TRP A 42 -3.46 -5.21 -14.29
CA TRP A 42 -4.64 -4.59 -13.70
C TRP A 42 -5.46 -5.56 -12.86
N GLU A 43 -5.59 -6.77 -13.33
CA GLU A 43 -6.38 -7.80 -12.66
C GLU A 43 -5.81 -8.10 -11.27
N THR A 44 -4.49 -8.22 -11.17
CA THR A 44 -3.80 -8.44 -9.91
C THR A 44 -4.01 -7.25 -8.96
N MET A 45 -3.89 -6.02 -9.47
CA MET A 45 -4.12 -4.84 -8.66
C MET A 45 -5.53 -4.79 -8.08
N VAL A 46 -6.54 -5.04 -8.91
CA VAL A 46 -7.94 -5.04 -8.47
C VAL A 46 -8.19 -6.12 -7.42
N ARG A 47 -7.55 -7.27 -7.57
CA ARG A 47 -7.68 -8.37 -6.63
C ARG A 47 -7.09 -8.01 -5.26
N VAL A 48 -5.91 -7.37 -5.26
CA VAL A 48 -5.23 -7.01 -4.00
C VAL A 48 -5.89 -5.81 -3.34
N LEU A 49 -6.23 -4.79 -4.12
CA LEU A 49 -6.81 -3.55 -3.59
C LEU A 49 -8.34 -3.52 -3.75
N SER A 50 -9.00 -4.51 -3.15
CA SER A 50 -10.46 -4.54 -3.13
C SER A 50 -11.02 -3.41 -2.25
N PRO A 51 -12.29 -3.03 -2.42
CA PRO A 51 -12.92 -2.03 -1.56
C PRO A 51 -12.82 -2.35 -0.07
N LYS A 52 -12.97 -3.64 0.29
CA LYS A 52 -12.85 -4.08 1.68
C LYS A 52 -11.43 -3.89 2.23
N ARG A 53 -10.43 -4.14 1.41
CA ARG A 53 -9.03 -3.96 1.82
C ARG A 53 -8.67 -2.48 1.91
N LEU A 54 -9.19 -1.64 1.03
CA LEU A 54 -8.98 -0.20 1.12
C LEU A 54 -9.62 0.39 2.39
N GLU A 55 -10.81 -0.07 2.72
CA GLU A 55 -11.49 0.30 3.96
C GLU A 55 -10.68 -0.11 5.18
N LEU A 56 -10.13 -1.33 5.17
CA LEU A 56 -9.27 -1.83 6.23
C LEU A 56 -8.02 -0.97 6.38
N LEU A 57 -7.35 -0.63 5.29
CA LEU A 57 -6.16 0.23 5.33
C LEU A 57 -6.47 1.60 5.91
N ARG A 58 -7.60 2.18 5.52
CA ARG A 58 -8.02 3.48 6.06
C ARG A 58 -8.20 3.41 7.57
N HIS A 59 -8.86 2.35 8.03
CA HIS A 59 -9.07 2.16 9.46
C HIS A 59 -7.75 2.01 10.22
N VAL A 60 -6.83 1.18 9.71
CA VAL A 60 -5.53 0.97 10.32
C VAL A 60 -4.73 2.26 10.37
N HIS A 61 -4.79 3.08 9.33
CA HIS A 61 -4.09 4.36 9.31
C HIS A 61 -4.62 5.30 10.40
N GLN A 62 -5.93 5.38 10.56
CA GLN A 62 -6.57 6.27 11.51
C GLN A 62 -6.54 5.74 12.95
N HIS A 63 -6.65 4.44 13.12
CA HIS A 63 -6.75 3.77 14.42
C HIS A 63 -5.89 2.51 14.44
N PRO A 64 -4.56 2.65 14.56
CA PRO A 64 -3.67 1.49 14.52
C PRO A 64 -4.04 0.45 15.58
N PRO A 65 -4.40 -0.78 15.18
CA PRO A 65 -4.80 -1.82 16.13
C PRO A 65 -3.59 -2.53 16.71
N LYS A 66 -3.74 -3.15 17.87
CA LYS A 66 -2.68 -3.92 18.51
C LYS A 66 -2.42 -5.25 17.81
N ASN A 67 -3.43 -5.82 17.20
CA ASN A 67 -3.32 -7.11 16.52
C ASN A 67 -4.50 -7.31 15.56
N ILE A 68 -4.47 -8.40 14.82
CA ILE A 68 -5.50 -8.70 13.82
C ILE A 68 -6.87 -8.94 14.48
N ARG A 69 -6.88 -9.55 15.65
CA ARG A 69 -8.14 -9.80 16.35
C ARG A 69 -8.85 -8.50 16.72
N ALA A 70 -8.10 -7.55 17.27
CA ALA A 70 -8.64 -6.23 17.59
C ALA A 70 -9.15 -5.52 16.35
N LEU A 71 -8.45 -5.65 15.24
CA LEU A 71 -8.85 -5.07 13.97
C LEU A 71 -10.16 -5.68 13.48
N ALA A 72 -10.27 -7.01 13.53
CA ALA A 72 -11.49 -7.71 13.11
C ALA A 72 -12.69 -7.27 13.94
N GLU A 73 -12.51 -7.14 15.25
CA GLU A 73 -13.57 -6.68 16.16
C GLU A 73 -13.99 -5.25 15.82
N ALA A 74 -13.02 -4.36 15.60
CA ALA A 74 -13.30 -2.97 15.28
C ALA A 74 -14.06 -2.83 13.96
N LEU A 75 -13.75 -3.67 12.98
CA LEU A 75 -14.40 -3.65 11.67
C LEU A 75 -15.72 -4.44 11.65
N GLY A 76 -16.01 -5.21 12.71
CA GLY A 76 -17.19 -6.09 12.73
C GLY A 76 -17.13 -7.18 11.67
N ARG A 77 -15.93 -7.69 11.40
CA ARG A 77 -15.71 -8.68 10.34
C ARG A 77 -15.13 -9.97 10.88
N ASP A 78 -15.29 -11.03 10.11
CA ASP A 78 -14.74 -12.34 10.43
C ASP A 78 -13.22 -12.30 10.51
N TYR A 79 -12.66 -12.87 11.58
CA TYR A 79 -11.22 -12.88 11.84
C TYR A 79 -10.40 -13.49 10.69
N ARG A 80 -10.86 -14.63 10.16
CA ARG A 80 -10.12 -15.32 9.09
C ARG A 80 -10.00 -14.44 7.84
N ARG A 81 -11.07 -13.77 7.46
CA ARG A 81 -11.07 -12.90 6.28
C ARG A 81 -10.20 -11.67 6.49
N VAL A 82 -10.25 -11.09 7.69
CA VAL A 82 -9.39 -9.96 8.02
C VAL A 82 -7.93 -10.39 8.03
N HIS A 83 -7.65 -11.56 8.56
CA HIS A 83 -6.29 -12.12 8.56
C HIS A 83 -5.75 -12.28 7.12
N GLU A 84 -6.57 -12.82 6.22
CA GLU A 84 -6.19 -12.95 4.82
C GLU A 84 -5.93 -11.60 4.16
N ASP A 85 -6.79 -10.61 4.44
CA ASP A 85 -6.62 -9.27 3.91
C ASP A 85 -5.34 -8.62 4.41
N VAL A 86 -5.04 -8.77 5.70
CA VAL A 86 -3.82 -8.23 6.30
C VAL A 86 -2.58 -8.87 5.66
N GLU A 87 -2.57 -10.19 5.50
CA GLU A 87 -1.44 -10.86 4.87
C GLU A 87 -1.22 -10.40 3.43
N ALA A 88 -2.29 -10.24 2.66
CA ALA A 88 -2.18 -9.77 1.29
C ALA A 88 -1.65 -8.33 1.23
N LEU A 89 -2.10 -7.47 2.13
CA LEU A 89 -1.65 -6.08 2.18
C LEU A 89 -0.22 -5.96 2.68
N GLU A 90 0.20 -6.80 3.62
CA GLU A 90 1.60 -6.87 4.05
C GLU A 90 2.51 -7.31 2.90
N ALA A 91 2.08 -8.34 2.16
CA ALA A 91 2.84 -8.84 1.02
C ALA A 91 2.99 -7.78 -0.07
N ALA A 92 1.98 -6.93 -0.23
CA ALA A 92 2.03 -5.82 -1.19
C ALA A 92 2.83 -4.61 -0.66
N GLY A 93 3.23 -4.62 0.60
CA GLY A 93 3.98 -3.53 1.20
C GLY A 93 3.14 -2.34 1.64
N LEU A 94 1.82 -2.51 1.73
CA LEU A 94 0.91 -1.44 2.12
C LEU A 94 0.60 -1.41 3.61
N LEU A 95 0.92 -2.47 4.32
CA LEU A 95 0.67 -2.61 5.74
C LEU A 95 1.89 -3.21 6.41
N GLU A 96 2.24 -2.69 7.57
CA GLU A 96 3.38 -3.16 8.34
C GLU A 96 2.94 -3.67 9.71
N ARG A 97 3.65 -4.65 10.22
CA ARG A 97 3.39 -5.24 11.52
C ARG A 97 4.67 -5.22 12.34
N ASP A 98 4.57 -4.74 13.58
CA ASP A 98 5.69 -4.75 14.51
C ASP A 98 5.21 -5.11 15.93
N LYS A 99 6.06 -4.90 16.92
CA LYS A 99 5.73 -5.24 18.31
C LYS A 99 4.58 -4.43 18.87
N GLU A 100 4.35 -3.24 18.33
CA GLU A 100 3.29 -2.35 18.80
C GLU A 100 1.95 -2.61 18.12
N GLY A 101 1.95 -3.33 16.99
CA GLY A 101 0.74 -3.67 16.28
C GLY A 101 0.85 -3.48 14.77
N LEU A 102 -0.29 -3.15 14.16
CA LEU A 102 -0.39 -2.95 12.73
C LEU A 102 -0.35 -1.47 12.39
N ARG A 103 0.32 -1.11 11.29
CA ARG A 103 0.41 0.27 10.83
C ARG A 103 0.24 0.37 9.33
N ALA A 104 -0.44 1.44 8.91
CA ALA A 104 -0.49 1.86 7.52
C ALA A 104 -0.16 3.36 7.51
N GLU A 105 1.04 3.71 7.08
CA GLU A 105 1.56 5.08 7.20
C GLU A 105 1.11 6.01 6.08
N TYR A 106 0.26 5.52 5.19
CA TYR A 106 -0.10 6.24 3.97
C TYR A 106 -1.53 6.75 4.05
N ASP A 107 -1.69 8.05 3.91
CA ASP A 107 -2.99 8.71 3.97
C ASP A 107 -3.55 9.05 2.58
N ALA A 108 -2.80 8.77 1.52
CA ALA A 108 -3.23 9.03 0.16
C ALA A 108 -2.70 7.97 -0.80
N PHE A 109 -3.53 7.58 -1.76
CA PHE A 109 -3.18 6.65 -2.82
C PHE A 109 -3.29 7.34 -4.16
N GLY A 110 -2.22 7.26 -4.95
CA GLY A 110 -2.25 7.66 -6.34
C GLY A 110 -2.01 6.45 -7.22
N ALA A 111 -2.77 6.29 -8.27
CA ALA A 111 -2.61 5.19 -9.20
C ALA A 111 -2.36 5.69 -10.61
N GLN A 112 -1.38 5.11 -11.27
CA GLN A 112 -1.13 5.34 -12.69
C GLN A 112 -1.36 4.06 -13.44
N VAL A 113 -2.25 4.10 -14.43
CA VAL A 113 -2.56 2.95 -15.26
C VAL A 113 -2.14 3.27 -16.69
N ARG A 114 -1.37 2.36 -17.28
CA ARG A 114 -1.01 2.45 -18.68
C ARG A 114 -1.76 1.41 -19.47
N VAL A 115 -2.48 1.89 -20.46
CA VAL A 115 -3.15 1.03 -21.40
C VAL A 115 -2.24 0.90 -22.62
N ALA A 116 -1.84 -0.32 -22.94
CA ALA A 116 -1.09 -0.60 -24.16
C ALA A 116 -2.08 -0.59 -25.30
N LEU A 117 -1.86 0.31 -26.24
CA LEU A 117 -2.69 0.42 -27.44
C LEU A 117 -2.03 -0.30 -28.60
#